data_063f68e2be1e56b4ebeb0572ee9bad0e
#
_entry.id   063f68e2be1e56b4ebeb0572ee9bad0e
#
_cell.length_a   1.000
_cell.length_b   1.000
_cell.length_c   1.000
_cell.angle_alpha   90.00
_cell.angle_beta   90.00
_cell.angle_gamma   90.00
#
_symmetry.space_group_name_H-M   'P 1'
#
loop_
_entity.id
_entity.type
_entity.pdbx_description
1 polymer ?
#
loop_
_entity_poly.entity_id
_entity_poly.type
_entity_poly.pdbx_seq_one_letter_code
_entity_poly.pdbx_strand_id
1 'polypeptide(L)'
;MRYAPATRFAALACVAFGLIAPAAMAQTLLDPALVVTPVAGGLSQPISMAFIGPDDILVTEKATGRVKRVTNGAVAGVVLDLAVNSNSERGLLGIALHPNFPATPWVYLYNTESSTGADSNVVANVPLLGNRVDRFVWNGSALTFDHNIIRLRAFQNDRNNVADPTLPVLRGNHNGGVIRFGPDGKLYVIIGDNGRRGWMQNIAAGLISNTSGQVADDEFGGPAPDNAHLTGVILRLNDDGTTPRDNPFYVSGEQIGRRIGGTLGAEVGANLQRVFGYGVRNSFGMTFDPKKGDLWTTENGGRAFDEINRVERGFNGGWVQLMGPLHRTEDYKSIELAAGVGANGPNGLQQQRFPATAIQDDFNRARQQMVGIPGSKLRDPEFSWKHATPPAGLGFIDGTGLGAQYDGDLIVGSAVSRPVAPPPSVMANPGHLYRFRLNGGRTELAFDDPRLKDKVADNIGRDDWQTEGDEILWGLNFGIVTDIQTGPDGALYLVSPSSGTIRKISKP
;
A
#
# COMPACT_ATOMS: atom_id res chain seq x y z
N MET A 1 -51.09 33.89 57.88
CA MET A 1 -49.79 33.21 58.07
C MET A 1 -49.26 32.74 56.71
N ARG A 2 -48.25 33.40 56.19
CA ARG A 2 -47.68 33.04 54.89
C ARG A 2 -46.34 32.37 55.15
N TYR A 3 -46.17 31.13 54.65
CA TYR A 3 -44.90 30.39 54.69
C TYR A 3 -44.14 30.72 53.44
N ALA A 4 -42.86 31.14 53.56
CA ALA A 4 -41.91 31.28 52.48
C ALA A 4 -41.12 29.97 52.26
N PRO A 5 -40.79 29.57 51.06
CA PRO A 5 -39.97 28.40 50.83
C PRO A 5 -38.49 28.74 50.91
N ALA A 6 -37.73 27.89 51.61
CA ALA A 6 -36.27 27.96 51.71
C ALA A 6 -35.62 27.38 50.45
N THR A 7 -34.84 28.21 49.78
CA THR A 7 -34.00 27.81 48.62
C THR A 7 -32.73 27.15 49.12
N ARG A 8 -32.57 25.86 48.84
CA ARG A 8 -31.30 25.15 49.05
C ARG A 8 -30.41 25.33 47.82
N PHE A 9 -29.29 25.97 47.98
CA PHE A 9 -28.20 25.96 47.01
C PHE A 9 -27.47 24.62 47.09
N ALA A 10 -27.52 23.83 46.01
CA ALA A 10 -26.64 22.67 45.83
C ALA A 10 -25.35 23.13 45.14
N ALA A 11 -24.23 23.02 45.84
CA ALA A 11 -22.91 23.26 45.27
C ALA A 11 -22.56 22.09 44.37
N LEU A 12 -22.44 22.34 43.06
CA LEU A 12 -21.95 21.39 42.07
C LEU A 12 -20.41 21.35 42.15
N ALA A 13 -19.88 20.28 42.72
CA ALA A 13 -18.45 20.03 42.68
C ALA A 13 -18.08 19.51 41.28
N CYS A 14 -17.48 20.34 40.44
CA CYS A 14 -16.84 19.91 39.20
C CYS A 14 -15.61 19.07 39.54
N VAL A 15 -15.73 17.75 39.46
CA VAL A 15 -14.57 16.86 39.45
C VAL A 15 -13.96 16.96 38.03
N ALA A 16 -12.85 17.65 37.92
CA ALA A 16 -12.04 17.66 36.71
C ALA A 16 -11.40 16.28 36.54
N PHE A 17 -11.98 15.43 35.69
CA PHE A 17 -11.28 14.26 35.19
C PHE A 17 -10.15 14.74 34.28
N GLY A 18 -8.96 14.76 34.80
CA GLY A 18 -7.76 14.90 33.99
C GLY A 18 -7.68 13.71 33.04
N LEU A 19 -7.88 13.95 31.75
CA LEU A 19 -7.56 12.99 30.70
C LEU A 19 -6.06 12.75 30.76
N ILE A 20 -5.63 11.68 31.43
CA ILE A 20 -4.28 11.17 31.32
C ILE A 20 -4.20 10.61 29.90
N ALA A 21 -3.59 11.37 28.98
CA ALA A 21 -3.22 10.85 27.68
C ALA A 21 -2.29 9.65 27.93
N PRO A 22 -2.53 8.48 27.32
CA PRO A 22 -1.63 7.36 27.46
C PRO A 22 -0.23 7.81 27.04
N ALA A 23 0.77 7.58 27.91
CA ALA A 23 2.16 7.86 27.59
C ALA A 23 2.50 7.12 26.30
N ALA A 24 2.97 7.85 25.28
CA ALA A 24 3.44 7.23 24.05
C ALA A 24 4.56 6.25 24.44
N MET A 25 4.40 4.97 24.13
CA MET A 25 5.43 3.98 24.39
C MET A 25 6.70 4.39 23.62
N ALA A 26 7.84 4.38 24.30
CA ALA A 26 9.12 4.72 23.67
C ALA A 26 9.43 3.74 22.55
N GLN A 27 9.92 4.26 21.43
CA GLN A 27 10.42 3.43 20.35
C GLN A 27 11.67 2.69 20.82
N THR A 28 11.73 1.42 20.47
CA THR A 28 12.81 0.55 20.87
C THR A 28 13.32 -0.24 19.69
N LEU A 29 14.58 -0.06 19.33
CA LEU A 29 15.31 -1.03 18.52
C LEU A 29 15.78 -2.17 19.40
N LEU A 30 15.66 -3.40 18.89
CA LEU A 30 16.15 -4.58 19.61
C LEU A 30 17.66 -4.73 19.50
N ASP A 31 18.29 -4.04 18.56
CA ASP A 31 19.74 -3.98 18.41
C ASP A 31 20.31 -2.75 19.16
N PRO A 32 21.07 -2.95 20.25
CA PRO A 32 21.62 -1.86 21.05
C PRO A 32 22.78 -1.11 20.38
N ALA A 33 23.28 -1.61 19.23
CA ALA A 33 24.32 -0.95 18.46
C ALA A 33 23.79 0.22 17.60
N LEU A 34 22.46 0.41 17.59
CA LEU A 34 21.81 1.43 16.79
C LEU A 34 20.93 2.34 17.66
N VAL A 35 20.76 3.57 17.23
CA VAL A 35 19.93 4.56 17.90
C VAL A 35 18.86 5.11 16.95
N VAL A 36 17.73 5.51 17.53
CA VAL A 36 16.65 6.20 16.81
C VAL A 36 16.67 7.67 17.22
N THR A 37 16.79 8.54 16.25
CA THR A 37 16.77 10.00 16.47
C THR A 37 15.66 10.66 15.65
N PRO A 38 14.96 11.69 16.19
CA PRO A 38 14.03 12.47 15.42
C PRO A 38 14.80 13.32 14.39
N VAL A 39 14.25 13.40 13.16
CA VAL A 39 14.72 14.32 12.11
C VAL A 39 13.80 15.53 12.03
N ALA A 40 12.49 15.28 11.92
CA ALA A 40 11.49 16.34 11.88
C ALA A 40 10.18 15.85 12.51
N GLY A 41 9.45 16.78 13.12
CA GLY A 41 8.13 16.54 13.71
C GLY A 41 7.13 17.64 13.32
N GLY A 42 5.90 17.51 13.81
CA GLY A 42 4.83 18.49 13.52
C GLY A 42 4.30 18.42 12.08
N LEU A 43 4.52 17.27 11.42
CA LEU A 43 3.98 17.00 10.09
C LEU A 43 2.55 16.43 10.19
N SER A 44 1.69 16.80 9.26
CA SER A 44 0.30 16.33 9.23
C SER A 44 0.18 15.08 8.38
N GLN A 45 0.19 13.90 9.02
CA GLN A 45 0.11 12.61 8.33
C GLN A 45 1.12 12.49 7.17
N PRO A 46 2.43 12.61 7.43
CA PRO A 46 3.43 12.43 6.38
C PRO A 46 3.40 11.00 5.85
N ILE A 47 3.52 10.82 4.52
CA ILE A 47 3.40 9.50 3.88
C ILE A 47 4.69 9.06 3.20
N SER A 48 5.30 9.93 2.40
CA SER A 48 6.45 9.57 1.58
C SER A 48 7.45 10.74 1.54
N MET A 49 8.72 10.41 1.33
CA MET A 49 9.79 11.41 1.29
C MET A 49 10.69 11.20 0.08
N ALA A 50 11.47 12.23 -0.26
CA ALA A 50 12.52 12.17 -1.27
C ALA A 50 13.66 13.11 -0.88
N PHE A 51 14.89 12.63 -0.97
CA PHE A 51 16.09 13.42 -0.69
C PHE A 51 16.47 14.26 -1.90
N ILE A 52 16.40 15.58 -1.78
CA ILE A 52 16.88 16.53 -2.81
C ILE A 52 18.29 17.04 -2.53
N GLY A 53 18.85 16.67 -1.39
CA GLY A 53 20.21 16.96 -0.93
C GLY A 53 20.53 16.21 0.35
N PRO A 54 21.76 16.30 0.88
CA PRO A 54 22.18 15.56 2.06
C PRO A 54 21.27 15.75 3.27
N ASP A 55 20.95 16.96 3.67
CA ASP A 55 20.04 17.25 4.79
C ASP A 55 18.79 17.98 4.28
N ASP A 56 18.32 17.62 3.11
CA ASP A 56 17.25 18.31 2.41
C ASP A 56 16.24 17.31 1.83
N ILE A 57 15.03 17.32 2.38
CA ILE A 57 13.99 16.31 2.13
C ILE A 57 12.71 17.02 1.70
N LEU A 58 12.09 16.51 0.64
CA LEU A 58 10.68 16.76 0.35
C LEU A 58 9.83 15.68 1.00
N VAL A 59 8.77 16.07 1.71
CA VAL A 59 7.85 15.14 2.37
C VAL A 59 6.40 15.49 2.02
N THR A 60 5.62 14.45 1.68
CA THR A 60 4.20 14.58 1.34
C THR A 60 3.33 14.48 2.59
N GLU A 61 2.30 15.33 2.69
CA GLU A 61 1.27 15.25 3.73
C GLU A 61 -0.06 14.78 3.12
N LYS A 62 -0.57 13.65 3.61
CA LYS A 62 -1.70 12.92 3.03
C LYS A 62 -2.97 13.76 2.88
N ALA A 63 -3.38 14.41 3.96
CA ALA A 63 -4.72 15.02 4.05
C ALA A 63 -4.75 16.49 3.66
N THR A 64 -3.59 17.14 3.68
CA THR A 64 -3.46 18.57 3.37
C THR A 64 -2.97 18.84 1.95
N GLY A 65 -2.66 17.79 1.18
CA GLY A 65 -2.13 17.92 -0.18
C GLY A 65 -0.78 18.62 -0.27
N ARG A 66 -0.10 18.86 0.85
CA ARG A 66 1.12 19.65 0.90
C ARG A 66 2.35 18.81 0.68
N VAL A 67 3.28 19.37 -0.10
CA VAL A 67 4.68 18.96 -0.07
C VAL A 67 5.44 19.97 0.78
N LYS A 68 6.03 19.47 1.86
CA LYS A 68 6.89 20.28 2.74
C LYS A 68 8.35 19.99 2.48
N ARG A 69 9.18 21.01 2.62
CA ARG A 69 10.63 20.87 2.64
C ARG A 69 11.12 20.82 4.08
N VAL A 70 11.94 19.85 4.38
CA VAL A 70 12.65 19.70 5.65
C VAL A 70 14.13 19.87 5.37
N THR A 71 14.76 20.82 6.05
CA THR A 71 16.17 21.16 5.85
C THR A 71 16.84 21.24 7.22
N ASN A 72 17.99 20.61 7.38
CA ASN A 72 18.75 20.60 8.64
C ASN A 72 17.88 20.25 9.86
N GLY A 73 17.01 19.25 9.69
CA GLY A 73 16.16 18.77 10.78
C GLY A 73 14.93 19.64 11.11
N ALA A 74 14.65 20.67 10.34
CA ALA A 74 13.51 21.56 10.56
C ALA A 74 12.62 21.69 9.32
N VAL A 75 11.31 21.88 9.53
CA VAL A 75 10.37 22.18 8.45
C VAL A 75 10.62 23.60 7.95
N ALA A 76 11.16 23.74 6.75
CA ALA A 76 11.49 25.03 6.15
C ALA A 76 10.27 25.74 5.53
N GLY A 77 9.27 24.99 5.05
CA GLY A 77 8.07 25.55 4.47
C GLY A 77 7.29 24.59 3.58
N VAL A 78 6.22 25.11 2.99
CA VAL A 78 5.40 24.42 1.99
C VAL A 78 5.92 24.80 0.60
N VAL A 79 6.22 23.80 -0.23
CA VAL A 79 6.75 24.02 -1.60
C VAL A 79 5.70 23.71 -2.68
N LEU A 80 4.59 23.06 -2.29
CA LEU A 80 3.41 22.82 -3.12
C LEU A 80 2.20 22.56 -2.21
N ASP A 81 1.02 22.99 -2.67
CA ASP A 81 -0.27 22.72 -2.02
C ASP A 81 -1.28 22.31 -3.10
N LEU A 82 -1.75 21.06 -3.04
CA LEU A 82 -2.70 20.47 -3.99
C LEU A 82 -4.05 20.26 -3.30
N ALA A 83 -5.13 20.54 -3.99
CA ALA A 83 -6.47 20.16 -3.54
C ALA A 83 -6.67 18.63 -3.62
N VAL A 84 -6.63 17.94 -2.49
CA VAL A 84 -6.72 16.49 -2.43
C VAL A 84 -8.00 15.99 -1.77
N ASN A 85 -8.44 14.80 -2.19
CA ASN A 85 -9.42 14.04 -1.42
C ASN A 85 -8.69 13.04 -0.52
N SER A 86 -8.89 13.15 0.79
CA SER A 86 -8.19 12.33 1.80
C SER A 86 -9.08 11.26 2.44
N ASN A 87 -10.28 11.04 1.93
CA ASN A 87 -11.18 10.02 2.45
C ASN A 87 -10.55 8.62 2.39
N SER A 88 -10.64 7.87 3.49
CA SER A 88 -10.02 6.56 3.60
C SER A 88 -8.51 6.59 3.33
N GLU A 89 -8.03 5.83 2.35
CA GLU A 89 -6.60 5.74 2.01
C GLU A 89 -6.15 6.76 0.95
N ARG A 90 -7.05 7.60 0.46
CA ARG A 90 -6.76 8.64 -0.53
C ARG A 90 -5.95 9.80 0.05
N GLY A 91 -5.41 10.63 -0.82
CA GLY A 91 -4.67 11.85 -0.47
C GLY A 91 -3.45 12.07 -1.35
N LEU A 92 -2.48 12.82 -0.84
CA LEU A 92 -1.15 12.94 -1.44
C LEU A 92 -0.27 11.81 -0.89
N LEU A 93 0.01 10.79 -1.70
CA LEU A 93 0.49 9.49 -1.23
C LEU A 93 1.94 9.17 -1.60
N GLY A 94 2.42 9.59 -2.76
CA GLY A 94 3.76 9.21 -3.22
C GLY A 94 4.55 10.36 -3.79
N ILE A 95 5.86 10.26 -3.67
CA ILE A 95 6.83 11.15 -4.30
C ILE A 95 8.00 10.33 -4.86
N ALA A 96 8.46 10.69 -6.06
CA ALA A 96 9.69 10.18 -6.64
C ALA A 96 10.44 11.28 -7.40
N LEU A 97 11.75 11.26 -7.35
CA LEU A 97 12.60 12.13 -8.15
C LEU A 97 13.00 11.42 -9.44
N HIS A 98 13.17 12.19 -10.51
CA HIS A 98 13.77 11.68 -11.73
C HIS A 98 15.18 11.13 -11.45
N PRO A 99 15.62 10.01 -12.06
CA PRO A 99 16.92 9.39 -11.77
C PRO A 99 18.12 10.32 -11.95
N ASN A 100 18.01 11.32 -12.84
CA ASN A 100 19.05 12.31 -13.09
C ASN A 100 18.84 13.61 -12.29
N PHE A 101 18.04 13.59 -11.22
CA PHE A 101 17.92 14.76 -10.34
C PHE A 101 19.27 15.06 -9.65
N PRO A 102 19.71 16.33 -9.52
CA PRO A 102 18.99 17.56 -9.86
C PRO A 102 19.20 18.07 -11.29
N ALA A 103 20.04 17.43 -12.12
CA ALA A 103 20.27 17.87 -13.51
C ALA A 103 18.97 17.86 -14.34
N THR A 104 18.08 16.91 -14.08
CA THR A 104 16.70 16.88 -14.54
C THR A 104 15.80 17.12 -13.32
N PRO A 105 15.36 18.35 -13.05
CA PRO A 105 14.72 18.69 -11.78
C PRO A 105 13.25 18.29 -11.73
N TRP A 106 12.95 17.08 -12.15
CA TRP A 106 11.57 16.56 -12.19
C TRP A 106 11.23 15.76 -10.94
N VAL A 107 10.07 16.11 -10.39
CA VAL A 107 9.47 15.47 -9.22
C VAL A 107 8.11 14.93 -9.61
N TYR A 108 7.86 13.68 -9.29
CA TYR A 108 6.61 12.97 -9.59
C TYR A 108 5.82 12.81 -8.29
N LEU A 109 4.55 13.10 -8.33
CA LEU A 109 3.65 12.97 -7.19
C LEU A 109 2.45 12.10 -7.55
N TYR A 110 2.12 11.17 -6.67
CA TYR A 110 0.85 10.44 -6.73
C TYR A 110 -0.13 11.07 -5.74
N ASN A 111 -1.27 11.51 -6.25
CA ASN A 111 -2.31 12.10 -5.41
C ASN A 111 -3.72 11.68 -5.85
N THR A 112 -4.69 11.82 -4.94
CA THR A 112 -6.11 11.72 -5.26
C THR A 112 -6.71 13.13 -5.31
N GLU A 113 -7.11 13.55 -6.48
CA GLU A 113 -7.68 14.87 -6.75
C GLU A 113 -9.03 15.06 -6.03
N SER A 114 -9.25 16.24 -5.46
CA SER A 114 -10.57 16.67 -5.01
C SER A 114 -11.30 17.42 -6.13
N SER A 115 -12.54 17.02 -6.41
CA SER A 115 -13.38 17.68 -7.43
C SER A 115 -13.87 19.06 -7.02
N THR A 116 -13.67 19.47 -5.75
CA THR A 116 -14.11 20.77 -5.25
C THR A 116 -13.10 21.89 -5.43
N GLY A 117 -11.86 21.55 -5.82
CA GLY A 117 -10.76 22.52 -5.87
C GLY A 117 -10.19 22.90 -4.49
N ALA A 118 -10.64 22.23 -3.43
CA ALA A 118 -10.12 22.35 -2.06
C ALA A 118 -10.00 20.95 -1.43
N ASP A 119 -9.24 20.84 -0.34
CA ASP A 119 -9.15 19.58 0.41
C ASP A 119 -10.51 19.09 0.86
N SER A 120 -10.73 17.79 0.74
CA SER A 120 -11.98 17.14 1.09
C SER A 120 -11.74 15.75 1.67
N ASN A 121 -12.61 15.34 2.60
CA ASN A 121 -12.70 13.96 3.08
C ASN A 121 -14.06 13.32 2.72
N VAL A 122 -14.81 13.93 1.84
CA VAL A 122 -16.11 13.43 1.38
C VAL A 122 -15.91 12.56 0.15
N VAL A 123 -16.36 11.31 0.20
CA VAL A 123 -16.17 10.34 -0.90
C VAL A 123 -16.79 10.78 -2.22
N ALA A 124 -17.89 11.55 -2.19
CA ALA A 124 -18.52 12.08 -3.39
C ALA A 124 -17.69 13.18 -4.10
N ASN A 125 -16.70 13.74 -3.41
CA ASN A 125 -15.86 14.80 -3.95
C ASN A 125 -14.58 14.23 -4.60
N VAL A 126 -14.69 13.07 -5.25
CA VAL A 126 -13.60 12.42 -5.97
C VAL A 126 -14.05 12.17 -7.41
N PRO A 127 -13.29 12.61 -8.41
CA PRO A 127 -13.53 12.18 -9.78
C PRO A 127 -13.30 10.66 -9.94
N LEU A 128 -14.01 10.02 -10.84
CA LEU A 128 -13.82 8.58 -11.11
C LEU A 128 -12.34 8.24 -11.40
N LEU A 129 -11.69 9.02 -12.24
CA LEU A 129 -10.26 8.94 -12.52
C LEU A 129 -9.47 9.96 -11.66
N GLY A 130 -9.75 9.98 -10.36
CA GLY A 130 -9.19 10.96 -9.42
C GLY A 130 -7.82 10.63 -8.88
N ASN A 131 -7.39 9.37 -8.91
CA ASN A 131 -5.99 9.03 -8.64
C ASN A 131 -5.14 9.43 -9.84
N ARG A 132 -4.05 10.10 -9.59
CA ARG A 132 -3.21 10.62 -10.68
C ARG A 132 -1.74 10.65 -10.29
N VAL A 133 -0.90 10.45 -11.28
CA VAL A 133 0.52 10.76 -11.18
C VAL A 133 0.78 12.00 -12.04
N ASP A 134 1.37 13.01 -11.42
CA ASP A 134 1.72 14.26 -12.08
C ASP A 134 3.22 14.52 -11.95
N ARG A 135 3.80 15.12 -13.00
CA ARG A 135 5.16 15.62 -12.99
C ARG A 135 5.17 17.11 -12.68
N PHE A 136 6.13 17.49 -11.85
CA PHE A 136 6.42 18.86 -11.46
C PHE A 136 7.88 19.18 -11.71
N VAL A 137 8.19 20.45 -11.90
CA VAL A 137 9.56 20.96 -12.01
C VAL A 137 9.94 21.62 -10.68
N TRP A 138 11.05 21.18 -10.09
CA TRP A 138 11.66 21.81 -8.94
C TRP A 138 12.55 22.98 -9.35
N ASN A 139 12.28 24.20 -8.85
CA ASN A 139 13.05 25.39 -9.17
C ASN A 139 14.01 25.84 -8.05
N GLY A 140 14.22 25.00 -7.04
CA GLY A 140 15.04 25.32 -5.86
C GLY A 140 14.22 25.80 -4.65
N SER A 141 12.97 26.24 -4.84
CA SER A 141 12.12 26.77 -3.77
C SER A 141 10.68 26.25 -3.82
N ALA A 142 10.17 25.90 -4.99
CA ALA A 142 8.79 25.47 -5.20
C ALA A 142 8.72 24.41 -6.31
N LEU A 143 7.62 23.67 -6.30
CA LEU A 143 7.23 22.72 -7.35
C LEU A 143 6.20 23.37 -8.27
N THR A 144 6.47 23.37 -9.58
CA THR A 144 5.55 23.89 -10.59
C THR A 144 5.04 22.75 -11.45
N PHE A 145 3.71 22.64 -11.60
CA PHE A 145 3.08 21.61 -12.44
C PHE A 145 3.61 21.65 -13.88
N ASP A 146 3.91 20.48 -14.41
CA ASP A 146 4.37 20.33 -15.79
C ASP A 146 3.28 19.61 -16.62
N HIS A 147 3.04 18.31 -16.38
CA HIS A 147 1.95 17.61 -17.02
C HIS A 147 1.51 16.35 -16.24
N ASN A 148 0.36 15.81 -16.63
CA ASN A 148 -0.16 14.56 -16.07
C ASN A 148 0.48 13.35 -16.77
N ILE A 149 1.02 12.43 -15.97
CA ILE A 149 1.60 11.17 -16.44
C ILE A 149 0.52 10.12 -16.70
N ILE A 150 -0.39 9.94 -15.75
CA ILE A 150 -1.50 9.00 -15.84
C ILE A 150 -2.62 9.35 -14.88
N ARG A 151 -3.86 9.04 -15.25
CA ARG A 151 -5.03 9.05 -14.37
C ARG A 151 -5.51 7.63 -14.16
N LEU A 152 -5.87 7.31 -12.91
CA LEU A 152 -6.31 5.98 -12.47
C LEU A 152 -7.61 6.10 -11.68
N ARG A 153 -8.35 5.01 -11.58
CA ARG A 153 -9.57 4.99 -10.75
C ARG A 153 -9.27 5.27 -9.29
N ALA A 154 -10.05 6.16 -8.70
CA ALA A 154 -9.99 6.49 -7.29
C ALA A 154 -11.13 5.84 -6.49
N PHE A 155 -12.15 5.34 -7.16
CA PHE A 155 -13.25 4.59 -6.56
C PHE A 155 -13.92 3.70 -7.60
N GLN A 156 -14.73 2.76 -7.11
CA GLN A 156 -15.64 1.96 -7.91
C GLN A 156 -17.06 2.51 -7.78
N ASN A 157 -17.74 2.66 -8.89
CA ASN A 157 -19.10 3.20 -8.96
C ASN A 157 -20.16 2.12 -9.20
N ASP A 158 -19.96 0.96 -8.61
CA ASP A 158 -20.84 -0.18 -8.79
C ASP A 158 -22.24 0.06 -8.29
N ARG A 159 -23.19 -0.14 -9.14
CA ARG A 159 -24.60 -0.02 -8.79
C ARG A 159 -25.19 -1.29 -8.18
N ASN A 160 -24.60 -2.43 -8.49
CA ASN A 160 -25.13 -3.72 -8.05
C ASN A 160 -24.30 -4.29 -6.89
N ASN A 161 -24.47 -3.70 -5.73
CA ASN A 161 -24.05 -4.35 -4.53
C ASN A 161 -25.08 -5.42 -4.15
N VAL A 162 -24.99 -6.57 -4.80
CA VAL A 162 -25.92 -7.69 -4.59
C VAL A 162 -25.90 -8.20 -3.16
N ALA A 163 -24.79 -7.96 -2.44
CA ALA A 163 -24.63 -8.47 -1.07
C ALA A 163 -25.15 -7.52 0.02
N ASP A 164 -25.16 -6.23 -0.22
CA ASP A 164 -25.68 -5.25 0.74
C ASP A 164 -26.17 -3.97 0.05
N PRO A 165 -27.47 -3.87 -0.20
CA PRO A 165 -28.06 -2.70 -0.84
C PRO A 165 -27.99 -1.43 0.03
N THR A 166 -27.60 -1.54 1.31
CA THR A 166 -27.49 -0.39 2.23
C THR A 166 -26.12 0.25 2.21
N LEU A 167 -25.11 -0.43 1.67
CA LEU A 167 -23.77 0.13 1.55
C LEU A 167 -23.70 1.22 0.46
N PRO A 168 -22.91 2.27 0.69
CA PRO A 168 -22.77 3.32 -0.30
C PRO A 168 -22.22 2.74 -1.61
N VAL A 169 -22.80 3.20 -2.71
CA VAL A 169 -22.46 2.79 -4.06
C VAL A 169 -20.99 3.09 -4.39
N LEU A 170 -20.44 4.14 -3.78
CA LEU A 170 -19.06 4.56 -4.02
C LEU A 170 -18.11 3.85 -3.04
N ARG A 171 -17.12 3.12 -3.59
CA ARG A 171 -16.05 2.47 -2.84
C ARG A 171 -14.71 3.00 -3.29
N GLY A 172 -13.70 2.91 -2.48
CA GLY A 172 -12.42 3.44 -2.89
C GLY A 172 -11.41 3.56 -1.75
N ASN A 173 -11.16 2.49 -1.06
CA ASN A 173 -9.91 2.23 -0.35
C ASN A 173 -8.96 1.48 -1.29
N HIS A 174 -7.80 1.05 -0.80
CA HIS A 174 -6.77 0.35 -1.58
C HIS A 174 -6.26 1.19 -2.76
N ASN A 175 -5.97 2.45 -2.50
CA ASN A 175 -5.52 3.37 -3.55
C ASN A 175 -4.03 3.22 -3.89
N GLY A 176 -3.26 2.43 -3.13
CA GLY A 176 -1.82 2.29 -3.34
C GLY A 176 -1.10 3.62 -3.16
N GLY A 177 -0.45 4.09 -4.22
CA GLY A 177 0.12 5.43 -4.26
C GLY A 177 1.63 5.48 -4.19
N VAL A 178 2.31 4.38 -3.95
CA VAL A 178 3.77 4.36 -4.02
C VAL A 178 4.22 4.41 -5.47
N ILE A 179 5.16 5.29 -5.73
CA ILE A 179 5.83 5.45 -7.03
C ILE A 179 7.33 5.42 -6.84
N ARG A 180 8.05 4.76 -7.74
CA ARG A 180 9.52 4.66 -7.73
C ARG A 180 10.07 4.59 -9.14
N PHE A 181 11.24 5.15 -9.35
CA PHE A 181 12.01 4.84 -10.55
C PHE A 181 12.82 3.57 -10.34
N GLY A 182 12.74 2.66 -11.31
CA GLY A 182 13.57 1.46 -11.34
C GLY A 182 14.97 1.75 -11.86
N PRO A 183 15.90 0.81 -11.69
CA PRO A 183 17.27 0.92 -12.22
C PRO A 183 17.30 1.00 -13.75
N ASP A 184 16.22 0.63 -14.41
CA ASP A 184 15.99 0.75 -15.86
C ASP A 184 15.51 2.15 -16.29
N GLY A 185 15.44 3.11 -15.36
CA GLY A 185 14.98 4.47 -15.60
C GLY A 185 13.48 4.61 -15.88
N LYS A 186 12.68 3.57 -15.61
CA LYS A 186 11.22 3.62 -15.79
C LYS A 186 10.51 3.94 -14.48
N LEU A 187 9.39 4.62 -14.60
CA LEU A 187 8.52 4.93 -13.48
C LEU A 187 7.58 3.75 -13.20
N TYR A 188 7.66 3.21 -12.00
CA TYR A 188 6.74 2.19 -11.50
C TYR A 188 5.70 2.82 -10.60
N VAL A 189 4.45 2.40 -10.78
CA VAL A 189 3.29 2.91 -10.04
C VAL A 189 2.50 1.72 -9.54
N ILE A 190 2.21 1.64 -8.25
CA ILE A 190 1.36 0.59 -7.69
C ILE A 190 0.02 1.17 -7.25
N ILE A 191 -1.04 0.45 -7.62
CA ILE A 191 -2.41 0.74 -7.18
C ILE A 191 -3.09 -0.57 -6.80
N GLY A 192 -3.83 -0.57 -5.69
CA GLY A 192 -4.63 -1.71 -5.27
C GLY A 192 -5.96 -1.83 -6.01
N ASP A 193 -6.81 -2.71 -5.52
CA ASP A 193 -8.09 -3.07 -6.16
C ASP A 193 -9.24 -2.09 -5.92
N ASN A 194 -8.97 -0.92 -5.35
CA ASN A 194 -9.96 0.08 -4.91
C ASN A 194 -11.02 -0.48 -3.95
N GLY A 195 -10.65 -1.47 -3.14
CA GLY A 195 -11.55 -2.11 -2.19
C GLY A 195 -12.53 -3.08 -2.84
N ARG A 196 -12.27 -3.47 -4.07
CA ARG A 196 -13.14 -4.33 -4.83
C ARG A 196 -12.42 -5.37 -5.66
N ARG A 197 -11.98 -6.44 -5.02
CA ARG A 197 -11.89 -7.73 -5.68
C ARG A 197 -10.82 -7.93 -6.72
N GLY A 198 -9.81 -7.10 -6.75
CA GLY A 198 -8.54 -7.34 -7.39
C GLY A 198 -8.51 -7.64 -8.88
N TRP A 199 -9.61 -7.76 -9.52
CA TRP A 199 -9.59 -7.97 -10.94
C TRP A 199 -8.98 -6.77 -11.63
N MET A 200 -8.13 -7.06 -12.56
CA MET A 200 -7.97 -6.16 -13.69
C MET A 200 -9.24 -6.30 -14.49
N GLN A 201 -10.21 -5.57 -14.09
CA GLN A 201 -11.54 -5.64 -14.60
C GLN A 201 -11.49 -5.57 -16.09
N ASN A 202 -12.30 -6.39 -16.75
CA ASN A 202 -12.46 -6.39 -18.17
C ASN A 202 -11.53 -7.22 -18.99
N ILE A 203 -10.68 -7.93 -18.36
CA ILE A 203 -10.08 -9.07 -19.02
C ILE A 203 -11.02 -10.24 -18.97
N ALA A 204 -11.91 -10.20 -18.06
CA ALA A 204 -12.66 -11.33 -17.66
C ALA A 204 -13.62 -11.84 -18.67
N ALA A 205 -14.43 -11.01 -19.21
CA ALA A 205 -15.49 -11.48 -20.11
C ALA A 205 -14.98 -12.22 -21.33
N GLY A 206 -13.72 -12.00 -21.69
CA GLY A 206 -13.14 -12.64 -22.86
C GLY A 206 -12.04 -13.66 -22.56
N LEU A 207 -11.46 -13.64 -21.40
CA LEU A 207 -10.29 -14.45 -21.07
C LEU A 207 -10.52 -15.40 -19.92
N ILE A 208 -11.39 -15.05 -19.05
CA ILE A 208 -11.81 -15.91 -17.99
C ILE A 208 -13.06 -16.55 -18.49
N SER A 209 -12.89 -17.74 -19.02
CA SER A 209 -14.05 -18.50 -19.41
C SER A 209 -14.92 -18.63 -18.20
N ASN A 210 -15.99 -17.97 -18.28
CA ASN A 210 -16.90 -17.90 -17.32
C ASN A 210 -17.74 -19.11 -17.24
N THR A 211 -17.41 -19.82 -16.26
CA THR A 211 -18.27 -20.88 -15.84
C THR A 211 -19.28 -20.30 -14.90
N SER A 212 -20.51 -20.37 -15.30
CA SER A 212 -21.65 -20.20 -14.42
C SER A 212 -21.81 -18.84 -13.73
N GLY A 213 -22.48 -17.97 -14.37
CA GLY A 213 -23.06 -16.80 -13.73
C GLY A 213 -22.09 -15.70 -13.40
N GLN A 214 -20.93 -15.73 -13.99
CA GLN A 214 -20.10 -14.56 -13.98
C GLN A 214 -20.65 -13.58 -14.96
N VAL A 215 -20.87 -12.49 -14.49
CA VAL A 215 -21.25 -11.33 -15.20
C VAL A 215 -20.04 -10.80 -15.90
N ALA A 216 -20.27 -10.07 -16.88
CA ALA A 216 -19.29 -9.24 -17.46
C ALA A 216 -18.53 -8.53 -16.37
N ASP A 217 -17.26 -8.33 -16.57
CA ASP A 217 -16.36 -7.83 -15.61
C ASP A 217 -16.76 -6.51 -14.98
N ASP A 218 -17.50 -5.79 -15.70
CA ASP A 218 -18.10 -4.55 -15.29
C ASP A 218 -19.42 -4.70 -14.57
N GLU A 219 -19.79 -5.91 -14.16
CA GLU A 219 -20.89 -6.14 -13.22
C GLU A 219 -20.86 -5.16 -12.07
N PHE A 220 -19.70 -4.66 -11.81
CA PHE A 220 -19.44 -3.77 -10.72
C PHE A 220 -19.32 -2.32 -11.10
N GLY A 221 -19.44 -1.98 -12.31
CA GLY A 221 -19.12 -0.61 -12.63
C GLY A 221 -19.80 -0.05 -13.82
N GLY A 222 -20.48 -0.84 -14.51
CA GLY A 222 -21.06 -0.29 -15.69
C GLY A 222 -21.50 -1.29 -16.74
N PRO A 223 -21.76 -0.79 -17.92
CA PRO A 223 -22.16 -1.65 -19.01
C PRO A 223 -21.00 -2.54 -19.44
N ALA A 224 -21.31 -3.79 -19.64
CA ALA A 224 -20.34 -4.76 -20.14
C ALA A 224 -20.08 -4.58 -21.64
N PRO A 225 -18.85 -4.88 -22.08
CA PRO A 225 -17.65 -5.06 -21.31
C PRO A 225 -17.10 -3.70 -20.89
N ASP A 226 -16.61 -3.63 -19.72
CA ASP A 226 -15.93 -2.45 -19.22
C ASP A 226 -14.52 -2.34 -19.83
N ASN A 227 -13.83 -1.26 -19.69
CA ASN A 227 -12.42 -1.15 -20.08
C ASN A 227 -11.49 -1.52 -18.91
N ALA A 228 -10.29 -1.97 -19.19
CA ALA A 228 -9.36 -2.34 -18.16
C ALA A 228 -9.07 -1.16 -17.21
N HIS A 229 -9.55 -1.23 -15.98
CA HIS A 229 -9.53 -0.11 -15.05
C HIS A 229 -8.16 0.15 -14.41
N LEU A 230 -7.19 -0.70 -14.65
CA LEU A 230 -5.86 -0.61 -14.04
C LEU A 230 -5.91 -0.59 -12.51
N THR A 231 -6.76 -1.42 -11.92
CA THR A 231 -6.81 -1.66 -10.48
C THR A 231 -6.16 -2.99 -10.13
N GLY A 232 -5.54 -3.09 -8.95
CA GLY A 232 -4.81 -4.29 -8.54
C GLY A 232 -3.57 -4.57 -9.40
N VAL A 233 -2.84 -3.53 -9.79
CA VAL A 233 -1.74 -3.62 -10.75
C VAL A 233 -0.50 -2.83 -10.32
N ILE A 234 0.62 -3.25 -10.87
CA ILE A 234 1.87 -2.50 -10.91
C ILE A 234 2.09 -2.06 -12.35
N LEU A 235 2.16 -0.77 -12.59
CA LEU A 235 2.41 -0.19 -13.90
C LEU A 235 3.90 0.10 -14.07
N ARG A 236 4.38 0.06 -15.32
CA ARG A 236 5.71 0.50 -15.70
C ARG A 236 5.62 1.42 -16.92
N LEU A 237 6.04 2.65 -16.74
CA LEU A 237 5.88 3.76 -17.69
C LEU A 237 7.24 4.41 -17.99
N ASN A 238 7.35 5.05 -19.13
CA ASN A 238 8.42 6.02 -19.35
C ASN A 238 8.18 7.26 -18.46
N ASP A 239 9.19 8.06 -18.29
CA ASP A 239 9.16 9.29 -17.49
C ASP A 239 8.18 10.36 -18.00
N ASP A 240 7.74 10.25 -19.24
CA ASP A 240 6.71 11.06 -19.88
C ASP A 240 5.30 10.43 -19.86
N GLY A 241 5.13 9.27 -19.23
CA GLY A 241 3.88 8.53 -19.17
C GLY A 241 3.58 7.62 -20.37
N THR A 242 4.42 7.63 -21.40
CA THR A 242 4.27 6.70 -22.52
C THR A 242 4.59 5.26 -22.11
N THR A 243 4.10 4.31 -22.90
CA THR A 243 4.23 2.89 -22.59
C THR A 243 5.51 2.29 -23.16
N PRO A 244 6.40 1.71 -22.33
CA PRO A 244 7.57 1.00 -22.82
C PRO A 244 7.19 -0.22 -23.65
N ARG A 245 7.77 -0.36 -24.85
CA ARG A 245 7.45 -1.47 -25.75
C ARG A 245 7.93 -2.83 -25.22
N ASP A 246 8.85 -2.82 -24.32
CA ASP A 246 9.38 -4.00 -23.65
C ASP A 246 8.59 -4.39 -22.39
N ASN A 247 7.46 -3.79 -22.12
CA ASN A 247 6.59 -4.25 -21.04
C ASN A 247 6.10 -5.69 -21.25
N PRO A 248 5.91 -6.47 -20.17
CA PRO A 248 5.63 -7.90 -20.26
C PRO A 248 4.36 -8.22 -21.05
N PHE A 249 3.35 -7.35 -20.94
CA PHE A 249 2.06 -7.55 -21.58
C PHE A 249 1.85 -6.65 -22.82
N TYR A 250 2.93 -6.09 -23.39
CA TYR A 250 2.79 -5.22 -24.55
C TYR A 250 2.16 -5.96 -25.74
N VAL A 251 2.71 -7.13 -26.08
CA VAL A 251 2.21 -7.96 -27.17
C VAL A 251 0.84 -8.57 -26.84
N SER A 252 0.67 -9.07 -25.62
CA SER A 252 -0.61 -9.64 -25.18
C SER A 252 -1.73 -8.59 -25.20
N GLY A 253 -1.44 -7.37 -24.75
CA GLY A 253 -2.38 -6.25 -24.80
C GLY A 253 -2.80 -5.92 -26.23
N GLU A 254 -1.86 -5.86 -27.16
CA GLU A 254 -2.15 -5.64 -28.57
C GLU A 254 -3.03 -6.75 -29.16
N GLN A 255 -2.75 -8.01 -28.86
CA GLN A 255 -3.53 -9.15 -29.33
C GLN A 255 -4.95 -9.16 -28.76
N ILE A 256 -5.07 -8.91 -27.46
CA ILE A 256 -6.37 -8.85 -26.77
C ILE A 256 -7.19 -7.68 -27.30
N GLY A 257 -6.59 -6.51 -27.44
CA GLY A 257 -7.25 -5.33 -27.98
C GLY A 257 -7.77 -5.56 -29.39
N ARG A 258 -6.98 -6.16 -30.28
CA ARG A 258 -7.42 -6.54 -31.64
C ARG A 258 -8.57 -7.54 -31.63
N ARG A 259 -8.55 -8.50 -30.72
CA ARG A 259 -9.63 -9.51 -30.61
C ARG A 259 -10.95 -8.91 -30.13
N ILE A 260 -10.92 -7.98 -29.16
CA ILE A 260 -12.10 -7.26 -28.70
C ILE A 260 -12.60 -6.32 -29.80
N GLY A 261 -11.70 -5.62 -30.47
CA GLY A 261 -12.02 -4.72 -31.59
C GLY A 261 -12.61 -3.38 -31.16
N GLY A 262 -12.71 -2.48 -32.10
CA GLY A 262 -13.30 -1.15 -31.89
C GLY A 262 -12.53 -0.28 -30.86
N THR A 263 -13.20 0.78 -30.43
CA THR A 263 -12.64 1.72 -29.43
C THR A 263 -12.33 1.05 -28.10
N LEU A 264 -13.22 0.18 -27.62
CA LEU A 264 -13.03 -0.57 -26.39
C LEU A 264 -11.79 -1.46 -26.45
N GLY A 265 -11.60 -2.21 -27.55
CA GLY A 265 -10.43 -3.05 -27.71
C GLY A 265 -9.13 -2.24 -27.74
N ALA A 266 -9.12 -1.08 -28.35
CA ALA A 266 -7.98 -0.18 -28.35
C ALA A 266 -7.63 0.28 -26.93
N GLU A 267 -8.63 0.64 -26.13
CA GLU A 267 -8.46 1.09 -24.75
C GLU A 267 -7.97 -0.03 -23.84
N VAL A 268 -8.61 -1.21 -23.87
CA VAL A 268 -8.18 -2.40 -23.10
C VAL A 268 -6.76 -2.78 -23.47
N GLY A 269 -6.44 -2.82 -24.75
CA GLY A 269 -5.10 -3.13 -25.23
C GLY A 269 -4.04 -2.17 -24.70
N ALA A 270 -4.30 -0.87 -24.82
CA ALA A 270 -3.39 0.18 -24.35
C ALA A 270 -3.19 0.12 -22.82
N ASN A 271 -4.24 -0.18 -22.06
CA ASN A 271 -4.13 -0.32 -20.62
C ASN A 271 -3.30 -1.54 -20.21
N LEU A 272 -3.55 -2.70 -20.85
CA LEU A 272 -2.76 -3.90 -20.59
C LEU A 272 -1.27 -3.72 -20.90
N GLN A 273 -0.96 -2.97 -21.94
CA GLN A 273 0.42 -2.69 -22.33
C GLN A 273 1.21 -1.93 -21.25
N ARG A 274 0.55 -1.19 -20.36
CA ARG A 274 1.16 -0.45 -19.24
C ARG A 274 1.49 -1.32 -18.03
N VAL A 275 0.88 -2.51 -17.93
CA VAL A 275 0.99 -3.39 -16.77
C VAL A 275 2.35 -4.09 -16.75
N PHE A 276 3.02 -4.07 -15.60
CA PHE A 276 4.22 -4.84 -15.30
C PHE A 276 3.90 -6.11 -14.52
N GLY A 277 3.00 -6.01 -13.55
CA GLY A 277 2.47 -7.10 -12.74
C GLY A 277 1.04 -6.81 -12.29
N TYR A 278 0.32 -7.82 -11.85
CA TYR A 278 -1.06 -7.72 -11.39
C TYR A 278 -1.37 -8.76 -10.31
N GLY A 279 -2.63 -8.82 -9.90
CA GLY A 279 -3.05 -9.68 -8.80
C GLY A 279 -2.66 -9.10 -7.44
N VAL A 280 -2.73 -7.77 -7.33
CA VAL A 280 -2.43 -6.98 -6.13
C VAL A 280 -3.74 -6.53 -5.48
N ARG A 281 -3.87 -6.74 -4.16
CA ARG A 281 -5.02 -6.27 -3.40
C ARG A 281 -4.82 -4.85 -2.86
N ASN A 282 -3.82 -4.67 -1.99
CA ASN A 282 -3.54 -3.41 -1.34
C ASN A 282 -2.09 -3.33 -0.85
N SER A 283 -1.26 -2.63 -1.58
CA SER A 283 0.14 -2.44 -1.28
C SER A 283 0.43 -1.01 -0.85
N PHE A 284 1.19 -0.86 0.22
CA PHE A 284 1.68 0.43 0.73
C PHE A 284 3.19 0.56 0.67
N GLY A 285 3.87 -0.42 0.11
CA GLY A 285 5.32 -0.40 0.02
C GLY A 285 5.83 -0.96 -1.31
N MET A 286 6.77 -0.26 -1.92
CA MET A 286 7.45 -0.66 -3.14
C MET A 286 8.86 -0.10 -3.15
N THR A 287 9.86 -0.96 -3.39
CA THR A 287 11.27 -0.57 -3.45
C THR A 287 12.04 -1.48 -4.41
N PHE A 288 13.21 -1.04 -4.81
CA PHE A 288 14.15 -1.85 -5.60
C PHE A 288 15.33 -2.28 -4.73
N ASP A 289 15.77 -3.52 -4.89
CA ASP A 289 17.01 -4.00 -4.31
C ASP A 289 18.18 -3.20 -4.91
N PRO A 290 18.94 -2.44 -4.12
CA PRO A 290 19.99 -1.58 -4.64
C PRO A 290 21.14 -2.34 -5.26
N LYS A 291 21.28 -3.65 -4.93
CA LYS A 291 22.40 -4.49 -5.40
C LYS A 291 22.05 -5.30 -6.64
N LYS A 292 20.78 -5.67 -6.83
CA LYS A 292 20.35 -6.52 -7.93
C LYS A 292 19.33 -5.85 -8.86
N GLY A 293 18.63 -4.84 -8.38
CA GLY A 293 17.61 -4.14 -9.14
C GLY A 293 16.26 -4.85 -9.18
N ASP A 294 16.06 -5.92 -8.42
CA ASP A 294 14.78 -6.60 -8.33
C ASP A 294 13.75 -5.72 -7.57
N LEU A 295 12.52 -5.72 -8.04
CA LEU A 295 11.41 -5.00 -7.42
C LEU A 295 10.82 -5.83 -6.27
N TRP A 296 10.57 -5.17 -5.13
CA TRP A 296 9.94 -5.75 -3.95
C TRP A 296 8.75 -4.93 -3.51
N THR A 297 7.69 -5.61 -3.05
CA THR A 297 6.47 -4.96 -2.55
C THR A 297 5.99 -5.61 -1.27
N THR A 298 5.27 -4.85 -0.44
CA THR A 298 4.39 -5.38 0.61
C THR A 298 2.97 -5.49 0.09
N GLU A 299 2.19 -6.41 0.65
CA GLU A 299 0.80 -6.63 0.27
C GLU A 299 -0.05 -6.91 1.51
N ASN A 300 -1.22 -6.29 1.59
CA ASN A 300 -2.15 -6.49 2.68
C ASN A 300 -3.30 -7.40 2.26
N GLY A 301 -3.39 -8.56 2.89
CA GLY A 301 -4.52 -9.49 2.78
C GLY A 301 -5.80 -8.98 3.45
N GLY A 302 -6.88 -9.75 3.34
CA GLY A 302 -8.14 -9.43 4.00
C GLY A 302 -8.10 -9.75 5.49
N ARG A 303 -7.90 -11.00 5.80
CA ARG A 303 -7.76 -11.54 7.15
C ARG A 303 -6.55 -12.44 7.28
N ALA A 304 -6.12 -13.01 6.18
CA ALA A 304 -5.04 -13.95 6.09
C ALA A 304 -4.03 -13.51 5.03
N PHE A 305 -2.82 -13.89 5.27
CA PHE A 305 -1.68 -13.81 4.37
C PHE A 305 -1.37 -12.39 3.86
N ASP A 306 -0.90 -11.56 4.79
CA ASP A 306 -0.12 -10.40 4.37
C ASP A 306 1.22 -10.87 3.79
N GLU A 307 1.75 -10.16 2.80
CA GLU A 307 2.83 -10.69 1.98
C GLU A 307 3.99 -9.71 1.79
N ILE A 308 5.16 -10.29 1.56
CA ILE A 308 6.30 -9.64 0.92
C ILE A 308 6.54 -10.35 -0.40
N ASN A 309 6.49 -9.60 -1.49
CA ASN A 309 6.61 -10.12 -2.84
C ASN A 309 7.90 -9.63 -3.52
N ARG A 310 8.64 -10.52 -4.19
CA ARG A 310 9.62 -10.17 -5.20
C ARG A 310 8.94 -10.19 -6.56
N VAL A 311 8.79 -9.02 -7.13
CA VAL A 311 7.99 -8.80 -8.33
C VAL A 311 8.86 -8.88 -9.57
N GLU A 312 8.69 -9.94 -10.33
CA GLU A 312 9.36 -10.09 -11.61
C GLU A 312 8.47 -9.66 -12.79
N ARG A 313 9.08 -9.56 -13.92
CA ARG A 313 8.40 -9.21 -15.17
C ARG A 313 7.27 -10.22 -15.49
N GLY A 314 6.03 -9.73 -15.60
CA GLY A 314 4.86 -10.57 -15.84
C GLY A 314 4.26 -11.19 -14.57
N PHE A 315 4.59 -10.65 -13.40
CA PHE A 315 4.11 -11.10 -12.10
C PHE A 315 2.58 -11.18 -12.04
N ASN A 316 2.08 -12.25 -11.45
CA ASN A 316 0.70 -12.44 -11.00
C ASN A 316 0.74 -12.86 -9.52
N GLY A 317 0.26 -11.99 -8.62
CA GLY A 317 0.21 -12.24 -7.17
C GLY A 317 -0.96 -13.10 -6.71
N GLY A 318 -1.87 -13.48 -7.61
CA GLY A 318 -2.99 -14.38 -7.29
C GLY A 318 -4.27 -13.70 -6.82
N TRP A 319 -4.23 -12.48 -6.32
CA TRP A 319 -5.43 -11.74 -5.95
C TRP A 319 -6.32 -11.51 -7.20
N VAL A 320 -7.62 -11.73 -7.15
CA VAL A 320 -8.61 -11.91 -6.07
C VAL A 320 -8.82 -13.37 -5.64
N GLN A 321 -8.18 -14.32 -6.28
CA GLN A 321 -8.46 -15.73 -6.08
C GLN A 321 -7.73 -16.28 -4.84
N LEU A 322 -6.56 -15.72 -4.53
CA LEU A 322 -5.68 -16.21 -3.46
C LEU A 322 -4.88 -15.06 -2.85
N MET A 323 -4.55 -15.20 -1.57
CA MET A 323 -3.46 -14.53 -0.87
C MET A 323 -2.62 -15.61 -0.17
N GLY A 324 -1.33 -15.36 -0.04
CA GLY A 324 -0.40 -16.31 0.52
C GLY A 324 0.08 -17.37 -0.47
N PRO A 325 0.98 -18.24 -0.03
CA PRO A 325 1.56 -19.26 -0.90
C PRO A 325 0.55 -20.36 -1.21
N LEU A 326 0.63 -20.89 -2.42
CA LEU A 326 -0.30 -21.90 -2.93
C LEU A 326 -0.40 -23.15 -2.03
N HIS A 327 0.68 -23.55 -1.37
CA HIS A 327 0.65 -24.73 -0.48
C HIS A 327 -0.11 -24.50 0.82
N ARG A 328 -0.52 -23.25 1.12
CA ARG A 328 -1.31 -22.87 2.29
C ARG A 328 -2.75 -22.43 1.92
N THR A 329 -3.23 -22.84 0.73
CA THR A 329 -4.57 -22.48 0.23
C THR A 329 -5.70 -22.91 1.18
N GLU A 330 -5.55 -24.05 1.86
CA GLU A 330 -6.52 -24.52 2.86
C GLU A 330 -6.59 -23.58 4.07
N ASP A 331 -5.44 -23.12 4.58
CA ASP A 331 -5.38 -22.14 5.66
C ASP A 331 -6.05 -20.83 5.25
N TYR A 332 -5.71 -20.32 4.06
CA TYR A 332 -6.32 -19.12 3.51
C TYR A 332 -7.85 -19.23 3.48
N LYS A 333 -8.36 -20.31 2.87
CA LYS A 333 -9.79 -20.58 2.79
C LYS A 333 -10.44 -20.68 4.17
N SER A 334 -9.82 -21.38 5.10
CA SER A 334 -10.33 -21.56 6.46
C SER A 334 -10.45 -20.23 7.21
N ILE A 335 -9.43 -19.40 7.17
CA ILE A 335 -9.42 -18.10 7.85
C ILE A 335 -10.44 -17.14 7.23
N GLU A 336 -10.52 -17.07 5.92
CA GLU A 336 -11.47 -16.19 5.21
C GLU A 336 -12.92 -16.64 5.45
N LEU A 337 -13.21 -17.93 5.48
CA LEU A 337 -14.54 -18.45 5.83
C LEU A 337 -14.91 -18.15 7.28
N ALA A 338 -13.98 -18.37 8.21
CA ALA A 338 -14.23 -18.07 9.63
C ALA A 338 -14.47 -16.60 9.88
N ALA A 339 -13.85 -15.74 9.10
CA ALA A 339 -14.07 -14.28 9.17
C ALA A 339 -15.33 -13.81 8.44
N GLY A 340 -16.06 -14.71 7.76
CA GLY A 340 -17.23 -14.37 6.97
C GLY A 340 -16.91 -13.62 5.67
N VAL A 341 -15.66 -13.58 5.26
CA VAL A 341 -15.22 -12.96 4.01
C VAL A 341 -15.51 -13.91 2.86
N GLY A 342 -16.24 -13.46 1.85
CA GLY A 342 -16.61 -14.30 0.70
C GLY A 342 -17.76 -15.26 0.93
N ALA A 343 -18.25 -15.42 2.15
CA ALA A 343 -19.59 -15.96 2.43
C ALA A 343 -20.57 -14.79 2.50
N ASN A 344 -21.87 -15.02 2.45
CA ASN A 344 -22.92 -13.99 2.45
C ASN A 344 -22.93 -13.08 3.72
N GLY A 345 -21.76 -12.77 4.26
CA GLY A 345 -21.59 -11.94 5.45
C GLY A 345 -21.37 -10.46 5.11
N PRO A 346 -21.47 -9.56 6.08
CA PRO A 346 -21.34 -8.11 5.88
C PRO A 346 -19.97 -7.68 5.33
N ASN A 347 -18.96 -8.53 5.43
CA ASN A 347 -17.62 -8.29 4.90
C ASN A 347 -17.34 -9.04 3.58
N GLY A 348 -18.30 -9.82 3.08
CA GLY A 348 -18.18 -10.72 1.93
C GLY A 348 -17.92 -10.06 0.57
N LEU A 349 -17.86 -8.75 0.53
CA LEU A 349 -17.76 -7.99 -0.71
C LEU A 349 -16.41 -8.08 -1.40
N GLN A 350 -15.35 -8.36 -0.69
CA GLN A 350 -14.01 -8.36 -1.28
C GLN A 350 -13.74 -9.54 -2.19
N GLN A 351 -14.46 -10.64 -2.01
CA GLN A 351 -14.26 -11.87 -2.77
C GLN A 351 -15.56 -12.42 -3.39
N GLN A 352 -16.49 -11.56 -3.74
CA GLN A 352 -17.78 -12.00 -4.26
C GLN A 352 -17.68 -12.84 -5.53
N ARG A 353 -16.72 -12.56 -6.40
CA ARG A 353 -16.51 -13.35 -7.62
C ARG A 353 -15.87 -14.69 -7.34
N PHE A 354 -14.92 -14.70 -6.40
CA PHE A 354 -14.23 -15.87 -5.93
C PHE A 354 -14.41 -15.96 -4.43
N PRO A 355 -15.63 -16.29 -3.96
CA PRO A 355 -15.84 -16.47 -2.53
C PRO A 355 -14.91 -17.56 -2.02
N ALA A 356 -14.50 -17.47 -0.77
CA ALA A 356 -13.63 -18.45 -0.15
C ALA A 356 -14.17 -19.90 -0.29
N THR A 357 -15.50 -20.05 -0.37
CA THR A 357 -16.14 -21.34 -0.65
C THR A 357 -15.82 -21.93 -2.03
N ALA A 358 -15.45 -21.09 -3.00
CA ALA A 358 -15.08 -21.54 -4.35
C ALA A 358 -13.58 -21.80 -4.50
N ILE A 359 -12.77 -21.45 -3.51
CA ILE A 359 -11.33 -21.71 -3.51
C ILE A 359 -11.13 -23.22 -3.32
N GLN A 360 -10.29 -23.81 -4.15
CA GLN A 360 -9.96 -25.22 -4.05
C GLN A 360 -9.00 -25.47 -2.90
N ASP A 361 -9.21 -26.53 -2.14
CA ASP A 361 -8.30 -26.96 -1.09
C ASP A 361 -7.08 -27.69 -1.65
N ASP A 362 -7.19 -28.16 -2.89
CA ASP A 362 -6.10 -28.84 -3.58
C ASP A 362 -5.20 -27.83 -4.31
N PHE A 363 -3.94 -27.85 -3.96
CA PHE A 363 -2.89 -26.97 -4.52
C PHE A 363 -2.83 -27.00 -6.06
N ASN A 364 -2.91 -28.19 -6.66
CA ASN A 364 -2.81 -28.31 -8.12
C ASN A 364 -4.06 -27.76 -8.81
N ARG A 365 -5.23 -28.01 -8.23
CA ARG A 365 -6.48 -27.46 -8.76
C ARG A 365 -6.55 -25.96 -8.61
N ALA A 366 -6.15 -25.42 -7.44
CA ALA A 366 -6.06 -24.00 -7.24
C ALA A 366 -5.20 -23.33 -8.30
N ARG A 367 -3.99 -23.87 -8.53
CA ARG A 367 -3.06 -23.36 -9.55
C ARG A 367 -3.64 -23.40 -10.97
N GLN A 368 -4.37 -24.45 -11.33
CA GLN A 368 -4.97 -24.59 -12.67
C GLN A 368 -6.12 -23.61 -12.91
N GLN A 369 -6.77 -23.15 -11.85
CA GLN A 369 -7.90 -22.23 -11.92
C GLN A 369 -7.49 -20.76 -11.81
N MET A 370 -6.21 -20.48 -11.60
CA MET A 370 -5.74 -19.09 -11.51
C MET A 370 -5.89 -18.36 -12.82
N VAL A 371 -6.46 -17.18 -12.72
CA VAL A 371 -6.62 -16.29 -13.86
C VAL A 371 -5.27 -15.80 -14.33
N GLY A 372 -5.02 -15.86 -15.62
CA GLY A 372 -3.76 -15.44 -16.20
C GLY A 372 -3.91 -14.66 -17.50
N ILE A 373 -3.21 -13.53 -17.59
CA ILE A 373 -2.92 -12.90 -18.87
C ILE A 373 -1.88 -13.73 -19.60
N PRO A 374 -1.97 -13.95 -20.91
CA PRO A 374 -0.92 -14.64 -21.65
C PRO A 374 0.47 -14.01 -21.41
N GLY A 375 1.41 -14.82 -20.95
CA GLY A 375 2.75 -14.38 -20.55
C GLY A 375 2.89 -14.02 -19.08
N SER A 376 1.83 -14.12 -18.29
CA SER A 376 1.92 -13.93 -16.84
C SER A 376 2.54 -15.12 -16.11
N LYS A 377 3.09 -14.85 -14.95
CA LYS A 377 3.74 -15.81 -14.07
C LYS A 377 3.15 -15.72 -12.68
N LEU A 378 2.36 -16.72 -12.29
CA LEU A 378 1.92 -16.83 -10.90
C LEU A 378 3.14 -17.07 -10.02
N ARG A 379 3.26 -16.30 -8.96
CA ARG A 379 4.34 -16.38 -7.98
C ARG A 379 3.78 -16.46 -6.58
N ASP A 380 4.32 -17.38 -5.81
CA ASP A 380 4.14 -17.36 -4.37
C ASP A 380 4.91 -16.18 -3.78
N PRO A 381 4.45 -15.60 -2.67
CA PRO A 381 5.18 -14.58 -1.95
C PRO A 381 6.52 -15.12 -1.43
N GLU A 382 7.48 -14.23 -1.27
CA GLU A 382 8.77 -14.55 -0.63
C GLU A 382 8.62 -14.70 0.88
N PHE A 383 7.57 -14.12 1.44
CA PHE A 383 7.22 -14.28 2.86
C PHE A 383 5.76 -13.91 3.08
N SER A 384 5.13 -14.59 4.06
CA SER A 384 3.77 -14.26 4.49
C SER A 384 3.62 -14.36 6.00
N TRP A 385 2.74 -13.53 6.56
CA TRP A 385 2.14 -13.76 7.87
C TRP A 385 0.80 -14.45 7.68
N LYS A 386 0.57 -15.57 8.35
CA LYS A 386 -0.67 -16.34 8.25
C LYS A 386 -1.91 -15.52 8.58
N HIS A 387 -1.86 -14.77 9.67
CA HIS A 387 -2.86 -13.78 10.01
C HIS A 387 -2.32 -12.38 9.78
N ALA A 388 -3.17 -11.47 9.33
CA ALA A 388 -2.78 -10.12 8.92
C ALA A 388 -2.03 -9.35 10.00
N THR A 389 -0.87 -8.74 9.63
CA THR A 389 -0.02 -7.87 10.46
C THR A 389 0.16 -6.48 9.85
N PRO A 390 -0.69 -6.03 9.01
CA PRO A 390 -0.68 -4.95 8.00
C PRO A 390 0.72 -4.37 7.70
N PRO A 391 1.55 -5.00 6.87
CA PRO A 391 2.80 -4.41 6.42
C PRO A 391 2.51 -3.15 5.61
N ALA A 392 3.36 -2.14 5.80
CA ALA A 392 3.22 -0.86 5.13
C ALA A 392 4.48 -0.55 4.30
N GLY A 393 5.27 0.46 4.70
CA GLY A 393 6.48 0.80 3.97
C GLY A 393 7.54 -0.29 4.02
N LEU A 394 8.33 -0.39 2.94
CA LEU A 394 9.54 -1.21 2.94
C LEU A 394 10.69 -0.45 2.27
N GLY A 395 11.92 -0.78 2.66
CA GLY A 395 13.12 -0.20 2.10
C GLY A 395 14.34 -1.06 2.38
N PHE A 396 15.32 -1.04 1.50
CA PHE A 396 16.60 -1.69 1.72
C PHE A 396 17.55 -0.77 2.47
N ILE A 397 18.38 -1.37 3.33
CA ILE A 397 19.58 -0.71 3.84
C ILE A 397 20.62 -0.79 2.73
N ASP A 398 21.05 0.36 2.22
CA ASP A 398 22.03 0.47 1.15
C ASP A 398 23.35 1.02 1.69
N GLY A 399 24.41 0.21 1.58
CA GLY A 399 25.74 0.54 2.09
C GLY A 399 25.94 0.21 3.57
N THR A 400 27.09 0.62 4.06
CA THR A 400 27.61 0.20 5.39
C THR A 400 27.40 1.25 6.50
N GLY A 401 26.58 2.26 6.27
CA GLY A 401 26.35 3.34 7.23
C GLY A 401 25.87 2.84 8.60
N LEU A 402 24.96 1.87 8.63
CA LEU A 402 24.52 1.20 9.85
C LEU A 402 25.48 0.09 10.32
N GLY A 403 26.33 -0.41 9.45
CA GLY A 403 27.25 -1.53 9.68
C GLY A 403 27.17 -2.53 8.53
N ALA A 404 28.29 -3.20 8.24
CA ALA A 404 28.36 -4.16 7.13
C ALA A 404 27.38 -5.33 7.28
N GLN A 405 26.99 -5.67 8.49
CA GLN A 405 26.04 -6.75 8.80
C GLN A 405 24.59 -6.43 8.42
N TYR A 406 24.29 -5.17 8.10
CA TYR A 406 22.94 -4.76 7.69
C TYR A 406 22.86 -4.46 6.19
N ASP A 407 24.01 -4.36 5.53
CA ASP A 407 24.09 -3.90 4.13
C ASP A 407 23.34 -4.84 3.18
N GLY A 408 22.27 -4.33 2.60
CA GLY A 408 21.38 -5.06 1.71
C GLY A 408 20.23 -5.77 2.38
N ASP A 409 20.00 -5.61 3.67
CA ASP A 409 18.82 -6.14 4.34
C ASP A 409 17.58 -5.33 4.00
N LEU A 410 16.43 -6.01 3.94
CA LEU A 410 15.14 -5.42 3.71
C LEU A 410 14.46 -5.13 5.05
N ILE A 411 14.02 -3.89 5.23
CA ILE A 411 13.26 -3.45 6.41
C ILE A 411 11.81 -3.21 6.01
N VAL A 412 10.89 -3.73 6.81
CA VAL A 412 9.44 -3.58 6.61
C VAL A 412 8.82 -2.99 7.86
N GLY A 413 8.04 -1.92 7.68
CA GLY A 413 7.19 -1.35 8.72
C GLY A 413 5.80 -1.98 8.70
N SER A 414 5.19 -2.18 9.86
CA SER A 414 3.82 -2.67 9.95
C SER A 414 2.93 -1.71 10.73
N ALA A 415 1.63 -1.79 10.48
CA ALA A 415 0.61 -0.99 11.16
C ALA A 415 -0.08 -1.79 12.27
N VAL A 416 0.64 -2.68 12.94
CA VAL A 416 0.10 -3.51 14.04
C VAL A 416 -0.59 -2.65 15.07
N SER A 417 -1.84 -2.97 15.38
CA SER A 417 -2.60 -2.33 16.43
C SER A 417 -2.81 -3.30 17.60
N ARG A 418 -2.61 -2.81 18.81
CA ARG A 418 -2.76 -3.60 20.06
C ARG A 418 -3.74 -2.94 21.00
N PRO A 419 -4.65 -3.69 21.66
CA PRO A 419 -5.38 -3.16 22.80
C PRO A 419 -4.41 -2.88 23.95
N VAL A 420 -4.42 -1.65 24.47
CA VAL A 420 -3.52 -1.24 25.59
C VAL A 420 -4.18 -1.33 26.95
N ALA A 421 -5.49 -1.58 27.02
CA ALA A 421 -6.24 -1.68 28.27
C ALA A 421 -7.47 -2.60 28.14
N PRO A 422 -7.98 -3.18 29.24
CA PRO A 422 -9.27 -3.86 29.21
C PRO A 422 -10.38 -2.91 28.79
N PRO A 423 -11.50 -3.42 28.25
CA PRO A 423 -12.60 -2.59 27.73
C PRO A 423 -13.12 -1.53 28.72
N PRO A 424 -13.42 -0.31 28.21
CA PRO A 424 -13.27 0.15 26.85
C PRO A 424 -11.80 0.35 26.48
N SER A 425 -11.28 -0.51 25.62
CA SER A 425 -9.86 -0.52 25.25
C SER A 425 -9.54 0.63 24.31
N VAL A 426 -8.47 1.37 24.62
CA VAL A 426 -7.83 2.28 23.67
C VAL A 426 -6.96 1.45 22.76
N MET A 427 -7.21 1.48 21.46
CA MET A 427 -6.33 0.86 20.49
C MET A 427 -5.08 1.74 20.33
N ALA A 428 -3.94 1.25 20.77
CA ALA A 428 -2.67 1.83 20.37
C ALA A 428 -2.25 1.20 19.04
N ASN A 429 -1.62 1.99 18.20
CA ASN A 429 -0.99 1.51 16.99
C ASN A 429 0.53 1.52 17.19
N PRO A 430 1.10 0.50 17.89
CA PRO A 430 2.50 0.50 18.24
C PRO A 430 3.39 0.44 17.01
N GLY A 431 2.98 -0.26 15.95
CA GLY A 431 3.77 -0.48 14.75
C GLY A 431 5.11 -1.16 15.04
N HIS A 432 5.51 -2.06 14.18
CA HIS A 432 6.75 -2.80 14.31
C HIS A 432 7.64 -2.57 13.10
N LEU A 433 8.94 -2.78 13.27
CA LEU A 433 9.90 -2.94 12.19
C LEU A 433 10.33 -4.40 12.15
N TYR A 434 10.28 -4.98 10.96
CA TYR A 434 10.81 -6.29 10.66
C TYR A 434 12.05 -6.15 9.78
N ARG A 435 13.05 -7.00 10.02
CA ARG A 435 14.28 -7.08 9.25
C ARG A 435 14.38 -8.44 8.58
N PHE A 436 14.62 -8.41 7.29
CA PHE A 436 14.78 -9.61 6.48
C PHE A 436 16.15 -9.61 5.82
N ARG A 437 16.87 -10.71 5.98
CA ARG A 437 18.11 -10.98 5.24
C ARG A 437 17.78 -11.66 3.93
N LEU A 438 18.59 -11.45 2.91
CA LEU A 438 18.46 -12.13 1.62
C LEU A 438 19.55 -13.18 1.49
N ASN A 439 19.25 -14.25 0.73
CA ASN A 439 20.24 -15.26 0.37
C ASN A 439 21.37 -14.67 -0.48
N GLY A 440 22.47 -15.42 -0.68
CA GLY A 440 23.64 -14.93 -1.44
C GLY A 440 23.32 -14.55 -2.89
N GLY A 441 22.28 -15.13 -3.49
CA GLY A 441 21.78 -14.79 -4.82
C GLY A 441 20.79 -13.62 -4.84
N ARG A 442 20.38 -13.14 -3.69
CA ARG A 442 19.38 -12.09 -3.49
C ARG A 442 18.06 -12.36 -4.23
N THR A 443 17.67 -13.63 -4.27
CA THR A 443 16.43 -14.08 -4.93
C THR A 443 15.37 -14.49 -3.95
N GLU A 444 15.75 -14.73 -2.69
CA GLU A 444 14.88 -15.23 -1.63
C GLU A 444 15.27 -14.61 -0.30
N LEU A 445 14.30 -14.52 0.61
CA LEU A 445 14.55 -14.21 2.00
C LEU A 445 15.20 -15.42 2.70
N ALA A 446 16.10 -15.15 3.64
CA ALA A 446 16.88 -16.16 4.34
C ALA A 446 16.54 -16.14 5.83
N PHE A 447 16.23 -17.31 6.38
CA PHE A 447 15.85 -17.51 7.78
C PHE A 447 16.74 -18.55 8.45
N ASP A 448 17.17 -18.27 9.69
CA ASP A 448 17.84 -19.25 10.54
C ASP A 448 16.83 -20.12 11.27
N ASP A 449 15.69 -19.55 11.67
CA ASP A 449 14.60 -20.30 12.30
C ASP A 449 14.02 -21.34 11.33
N PRO A 450 14.09 -22.65 11.71
CA PRO A 450 13.56 -23.70 10.85
C PRO A 450 12.06 -23.62 10.62
N ARG A 451 11.30 -22.94 11.49
CA ARG A 451 9.86 -22.73 11.35
C ARG A 451 9.51 -21.82 10.17
N LEU A 452 10.38 -20.87 9.85
CA LEU A 452 10.19 -19.92 8.74
C LEU A 452 10.66 -20.45 7.37
N LYS A 453 11.11 -21.69 7.28
CA LYS A 453 11.59 -22.27 6.01
C LYS A 453 10.51 -22.47 4.96
N ASP A 454 9.27 -22.55 5.37
CA ASP A 454 8.12 -22.57 4.45
C ASP A 454 7.69 -21.15 4.02
N LYS A 455 8.43 -20.12 4.47
CA LYS A 455 8.18 -18.70 4.18
C LYS A 455 6.86 -18.16 4.76
N VAL A 456 6.35 -18.78 5.81
CA VAL A 456 5.16 -18.33 6.52
C VAL A 456 5.45 -18.20 8.00
N ALA A 457 5.09 -17.08 8.59
CA ALA A 457 5.01 -16.95 10.04
C ALA A 457 3.62 -17.38 10.51
N ASP A 458 3.54 -18.51 11.22
CA ASP A 458 2.29 -19.01 11.81
C ASP A 458 1.98 -18.25 13.11
N ASN A 459 1.57 -16.99 12.98
CA ASN A 459 1.09 -16.18 14.08
C ASN A 459 -0.31 -16.64 14.55
N ILE A 460 -0.62 -16.42 15.84
CA ILE A 460 -1.83 -16.98 16.48
C ILE A 460 -3.09 -16.23 16.03
N GLY A 461 -2.97 -14.98 15.67
CA GLY A 461 -4.10 -14.15 15.30
C GLY A 461 -3.67 -12.85 14.64
N ARG A 462 -4.66 -12.09 14.22
CA ARG A 462 -4.42 -10.79 13.62
C ARG A 462 -3.65 -9.89 14.57
N ASP A 463 -2.68 -9.17 14.02
CA ASP A 463 -1.79 -8.25 14.75
C ASP A 463 -0.92 -8.94 15.82
N ASP A 464 -0.82 -10.27 15.81
CA ASP A 464 0.07 -11.02 16.67
C ASP A 464 1.34 -11.42 15.91
N TRP A 465 2.50 -11.08 16.48
CA TRP A 465 3.82 -11.33 15.90
C TRP A 465 4.63 -12.38 16.67
N GLN A 466 4.11 -12.84 17.82
CA GLN A 466 4.92 -13.52 18.82
C GLN A 466 5.21 -14.99 18.50
N THR A 467 4.51 -15.63 17.61
CA THR A 467 4.60 -17.08 17.46
C THR A 467 5.83 -17.52 16.69
N GLU A 468 6.05 -16.97 15.51
CA GLU A 468 7.20 -17.33 14.64
C GLU A 468 7.92 -16.10 14.07
N GLY A 469 7.49 -14.92 14.45
CA GLY A 469 8.06 -13.66 13.99
C GLY A 469 9.24 -13.14 14.78
N ASP A 470 9.71 -13.86 15.81
CA ASP A 470 10.74 -13.37 16.74
C ASP A 470 12.06 -13.07 16.03
N GLU A 471 12.47 -13.92 15.10
CA GLU A 471 13.73 -13.77 14.35
C GLU A 471 13.76 -12.50 13.52
N ILE A 472 12.61 -12.14 12.94
CA ILE A 472 12.51 -11.01 12.01
C ILE A 472 12.16 -9.69 12.71
N LEU A 473 11.73 -9.72 13.95
CA LEU A 473 11.38 -8.53 14.71
C LEU A 473 12.65 -7.71 15.02
N TRP A 474 12.66 -6.45 14.57
CA TRP A 474 13.81 -5.57 14.72
C TRP A 474 13.54 -4.32 15.56
N GLY A 475 12.27 -3.86 15.58
CA GLY A 475 11.91 -2.68 16.36
C GLY A 475 10.44 -2.63 16.75
N LEU A 476 10.17 -1.97 17.88
CA LEU A 476 8.86 -1.84 18.51
C LEU A 476 8.45 -0.37 18.65
N ASN A 477 7.14 -0.11 18.60
CA ASN A 477 6.52 1.19 18.88
C ASN A 477 6.90 2.31 17.90
N PHE A 478 7.13 1.98 16.62
CA PHE A 478 7.46 2.95 15.59
C PHE A 478 6.22 3.67 15.00
N GLY A 479 5.02 3.25 15.38
CA GLY A 479 3.79 3.67 14.74
C GLY A 479 3.65 3.08 13.34
N ILE A 480 2.71 3.59 12.56
CA ILE A 480 2.61 3.21 11.16
C ILE A 480 3.80 3.82 10.41
N VAL A 481 4.63 3.00 9.79
CA VAL A 481 5.76 3.45 8.97
C VAL A 481 5.42 3.20 7.50
N THR A 482 5.31 4.27 6.72
CA THR A 482 4.83 4.22 5.33
C THR A 482 5.93 4.39 4.29
N ASP A 483 7.08 4.95 4.66
CA ASP A 483 8.23 5.07 3.76
C ASP A 483 9.53 4.81 4.54
N ILE A 484 10.43 4.06 3.92
CA ILE A 484 11.71 3.64 4.48
C ILE A 484 12.76 3.83 3.39
N GLN A 485 13.77 4.64 3.65
CA GLN A 485 14.84 4.91 2.68
C GLN A 485 16.20 5.07 3.38
N THR A 486 17.25 4.56 2.76
CA THR A 486 18.61 4.93 3.16
C THR A 486 18.91 6.34 2.65
N GLY A 487 19.27 7.22 3.56
CA GLY A 487 19.63 8.60 3.25
C GLY A 487 21.05 8.73 2.70
N PRO A 488 21.39 9.93 2.17
CA PRO A 488 22.73 10.20 1.65
C PRO A 488 23.86 10.06 2.68
N ASP A 489 23.54 10.13 3.96
CA ASP A 489 24.46 9.90 5.09
C ASP A 489 24.63 8.40 5.46
N GLY A 490 23.96 7.50 4.73
CA GLY A 490 23.96 6.06 4.98
C GLY A 490 23.12 5.60 6.19
N ALA A 491 22.40 6.51 6.82
CA ALA A 491 21.41 6.17 7.85
C ALA A 491 20.06 5.77 7.25
N LEU A 492 19.24 5.05 7.99
CA LEU A 492 17.91 4.66 7.55
C LEU A 492 16.86 5.65 8.04
N TYR A 493 16.09 6.22 7.14
CA TYR A 493 15.04 7.19 7.43
C TYR A 493 13.66 6.55 7.33
N LEU A 494 12.79 6.92 8.26
CA LEU A 494 11.44 6.39 8.44
C LEU A 494 10.43 7.51 8.47
N VAL A 495 9.36 7.41 7.67
CA VAL A 495 8.23 8.33 7.72
C VAL A 495 7.07 7.66 8.45
N SER A 496 6.51 8.35 9.45
CA SER A 496 5.38 7.82 10.24
C SER A 496 4.22 8.81 10.30
N PRO A 497 3.10 8.52 9.59
CA PRO A 497 1.91 9.36 9.65
C PRO A 497 1.23 9.36 11.02
N SER A 498 1.29 8.26 11.76
CA SER A 498 0.66 8.16 13.07
C SER A 498 1.36 9.01 14.13
N SER A 499 2.66 9.27 13.98
CA SER A 499 3.43 10.14 14.88
C SER A 499 3.70 11.54 14.32
N GLY A 500 3.40 11.78 13.04
CA GLY A 500 3.68 13.07 12.39
C GLY A 500 5.18 13.38 12.29
N THR A 501 6.02 12.35 12.08
CA THR A 501 7.48 12.51 12.18
C THR A 501 8.25 11.85 11.05
N ILE A 502 9.43 12.37 10.78
CA ILE A 502 10.53 11.67 10.13
C ILE A 502 11.55 11.31 11.21
N ARG A 503 12.02 10.08 11.22
CA ARG A 503 13.04 9.56 12.15
C ARG A 503 14.20 8.97 11.38
N LYS A 504 15.34 8.88 12.08
CA LYS A 504 16.57 8.30 11.56
C LYS A 504 17.06 7.21 12.48
N ILE A 505 17.41 6.06 11.91
CA ILE A 505 18.17 5.00 12.57
C ILE A 505 19.62 5.13 12.12
N SER A 506 20.55 5.21 13.07
CA SER A 506 21.99 5.35 12.81
C SER A 506 22.81 4.65 13.89
N LYS A 507 24.11 4.55 13.70
CA LYS A 507 25.04 4.29 14.80
C LYS A 507 25.01 5.46 15.79
N PRO A 508 25.34 5.21 17.09
CA PRO A 508 25.47 6.25 18.10
C PRO A 508 26.45 7.36 17.71
#